data_0b24f20a5bc7ba6a79d4ceac2fec58c6
#
_entry.id   0b24f20a5bc7ba6a79d4ceac2fec58c6
#
_cell.length_a   1.000
_cell.length_b   1.000
_cell.length_c   1.000
_cell.angle_alpha   90.00
_cell.angle_beta   90.00
_cell.angle_gamma   90.00
#
_symmetry.space_group_name_H-M   'P 1'
#
loop_
_entity.id
_entity.type
_entity.pdbx_description
1 polymer ?
#
loop_
_entity_poly.entity_id
_entity_poly.type
_entity_poly.pdbx_seq_one_letter_code
_entity_poly.pdbx_strand_id
1 'polypeptide(L)' 'MATIRYAVRVRGRPSDAALAALREELDMTIEPVRTVLHGRLPDQAALLGVLTRARLLGLELMEVRRRP' A
#
# COMPACT_ATOMS: atom_id res chain seq x y z
N MET A 1 -16.10 6.19 -13.44
CA MET A 1 -14.89 7.00 -13.24
C MET A 1 -13.66 6.13 -13.36
N ALA A 2 -12.63 6.66 -13.96
CA ALA A 2 -11.37 5.94 -14.07
C ALA A 2 -10.68 5.89 -12.72
N THR A 3 -10.15 4.72 -12.36
CA THR A 3 -9.30 4.55 -11.20
C THR A 3 -7.88 4.30 -11.66
N ILE A 4 -6.92 4.58 -10.80
CA ILE A 4 -5.51 4.38 -11.09
C ILE A 4 -5.02 3.18 -10.28
N ARG A 5 -4.32 2.25 -10.94
CA ARG A 5 -3.74 1.09 -10.27
C ARG A 5 -2.35 1.41 -9.76
N TYR A 6 -2.12 1.12 -8.50
CA TYR A 6 -0.82 1.34 -7.87
C TYR A 6 -0.33 0.08 -7.21
N ALA A 7 0.99 -0.01 -7.07
CA ALA A 7 1.65 -1.00 -6.24
C ALA A 7 2.63 -0.25 -5.34
N VAL A 8 2.54 -0.53 -4.05
CA VAL A 8 3.41 0.06 -3.03
C VAL A 8 4.16 -1.07 -2.34
N ARG A 9 5.48 -1.01 -2.35
CA ARG A 9 6.31 -1.99 -1.67
C ARG A 9 6.79 -1.44 -0.36
N VAL A 10 6.63 -2.22 0.69
CA VAL A 10 7.10 -1.88 2.03
C VAL A 10 8.06 -2.95 2.51
N ARG A 11 9.02 -2.55 3.34
CA ARG A 11 10.01 -3.47 3.88
C ARG A 11 9.39 -4.39 4.92
N GLY A 12 9.71 -5.66 4.83
CA GLY A 12 9.33 -6.63 5.83
C GLY A 12 7.86 -6.99 5.81
N ARG A 13 7.38 -7.47 6.94
CA ARG A 13 5.99 -7.88 7.12
C ARG A 13 5.28 -6.93 8.09
N PRO A 14 4.20 -6.28 7.65
CA PRO A 14 3.43 -5.43 8.55
C PRO A 14 2.81 -6.22 9.72
N SER A 15 2.56 -5.53 10.83
CA SER A 15 1.81 -6.09 11.94
C SER A 15 0.38 -6.43 11.52
N ASP A 16 -0.30 -7.29 12.29
CA ASP A 16 -1.68 -7.64 11.99
C ASP A 16 -2.60 -6.42 12.01
N ALA A 17 -2.35 -5.48 12.91
CA ALA A 17 -3.12 -4.24 12.96
C ALA A 17 -2.92 -3.40 11.70
N ALA A 18 -1.67 -3.29 11.22
CA ALA A 18 -1.38 -2.56 9.98
C ALA A 18 -2.00 -3.24 8.77
N LEU A 19 -1.94 -4.58 8.71
CA LEU A 19 -2.56 -5.35 7.65
C LEU A 19 -4.07 -5.10 7.60
N ALA A 20 -4.73 -5.14 8.73
CA ALA A 20 -6.17 -4.92 8.81
C ALA A 20 -6.55 -3.51 8.35
N ALA A 21 -5.78 -2.50 8.77
CA ALA A 21 -6.04 -1.12 8.40
C ALA A 21 -5.88 -0.87 6.90
N LEU A 22 -4.87 -1.47 6.28
CA LEU A 22 -4.57 -1.23 4.86
C LEU A 22 -5.42 -2.08 3.92
N ARG A 23 -5.90 -3.24 4.36
CA ARG A 23 -6.73 -4.12 3.53
C ARG A 23 -8.06 -3.52 3.13
N GLU A 24 -8.53 -2.53 3.82
CA GLU A 24 -9.77 -1.85 3.47
C GLU A 24 -9.68 -1.15 2.12
N GLU A 25 -8.48 -0.77 1.70
CA GLU A 25 -8.28 -0.01 0.47
C GLU A 25 -7.45 -0.76 -0.58
N LEU A 26 -6.52 -1.60 -0.14
CA LEU A 26 -5.58 -2.26 -1.03
C LEU A 26 -5.47 -3.74 -0.70
N ASP A 27 -5.21 -4.53 -1.73
CA ASP A 27 -4.83 -5.92 -1.57
C ASP A 27 -3.36 -6.01 -1.19
N MET A 28 -2.98 -7.13 -0.59
CA MET A 28 -1.62 -7.36 -0.17
C MET A 28 -1.08 -8.70 -0.63
N THR A 29 0.19 -8.70 -1.03
CA THR A 29 0.96 -9.91 -1.27
C THR A 29 2.18 -9.86 -0.36
N ILE A 30 2.30 -10.83 0.54
CA ILE A 30 3.41 -10.89 1.48
C ILE A 30 4.49 -11.79 0.88
N GLU A 31 5.67 -11.21 0.66
CA GLU A 31 6.85 -11.92 0.19
C GLU A 31 7.85 -12.09 1.33
N PRO A 32 8.87 -12.96 1.20
CA PRO A 32 9.79 -13.24 2.30
C PRO A 32 10.47 -12.02 2.93
N VAL A 33 10.82 -11.03 2.13
CA VAL A 33 11.57 -9.85 2.60
C VAL A 33 10.82 -8.54 2.44
N ARG A 34 9.62 -8.57 1.88
CA ARG A 34 8.85 -7.37 1.62
C ARG A 34 7.37 -7.70 1.49
N THR A 35 6.54 -6.67 1.60
CA THR A 35 5.12 -6.79 1.34
C THR A 35 4.75 -5.84 0.21
N VAL A 36 3.92 -6.30 -0.70
CA VAL A 36 3.42 -5.48 -1.81
C VAL A 36 1.94 -5.20 -1.56
N LEU A 37 1.62 -3.92 -1.48
CA LEU A 37 0.23 -3.43 -1.42
C LEU A 37 -0.17 -3.01 -2.81
N HIS A 38 -1.27 -3.52 -3.32
CA HIS A 38 -1.69 -3.20 -4.68
C HIS A 38 -3.20 -3.05 -4.75
N GLY A 39 -3.65 -2.29 -5.70
CA GLY A 39 -5.07 -2.05 -5.86
C GLY A 39 -5.35 -0.87 -6.75
N ARG A 40 -6.60 -0.44 -6.76
CA ARG A 40 -7.06 0.67 -7.54
C ARG A 40 -7.47 1.81 -6.63
N LEU A 41 -7.00 3.00 -6.94
CA LEU A 41 -7.34 4.19 -6.19
C LEU A 41 -7.96 5.22 -7.15
N PRO A 42 -8.91 6.02 -6.66
CA PRO A 42 -9.61 6.96 -7.52
C PRO A 42 -8.70 8.07 -8.09
N ASP A 43 -7.72 8.49 -7.32
CA ASP A 43 -6.82 9.57 -7.72
C ASP A 43 -5.52 9.54 -6.93
N GLN A 44 -4.64 10.47 -7.25
CA GLN A 44 -3.34 10.60 -6.60
C GLN A 44 -3.46 11.02 -5.13
N ALA A 45 -4.48 11.81 -4.79
CA ALA A 45 -4.69 12.21 -3.40
C ALA A 45 -5.00 11.00 -2.51
N ALA A 46 -5.78 10.04 -3.02
CA ALA A 46 -6.04 8.80 -2.29
C ALA A 46 -4.76 8.01 -2.07
N LEU A 47 -3.86 7.97 -3.06
CA LEU A 47 -2.55 7.33 -2.91
C LEU A 47 -1.74 8.00 -1.79
N LEU A 48 -1.68 9.32 -1.78
CA LEU A 48 -0.96 10.06 -0.73
C LEU A 48 -1.52 9.75 0.65
N GLY A 49 -2.84 9.62 0.76
CA GLY A 49 -3.50 9.22 2.02
C GLY A 49 -3.06 7.83 2.48
N VAL A 50 -2.99 6.87 1.56
CA VAL A 50 -2.52 5.51 1.87
C VAL A 50 -1.06 5.54 2.32
N LEU A 51 -0.20 6.27 1.61
CA LEU A 51 1.22 6.37 1.95
C LEU A 51 1.42 7.00 3.33
N THR A 52 0.66 8.04 3.65
CA THR A 52 0.71 8.69 4.95
C THR A 52 0.31 7.72 6.06
N ARG A 53 -0.77 6.97 5.87
CA ARG A 53 -1.20 5.98 6.85
C ARG A 53 -0.20 4.86 7.03
N ALA A 54 0.41 4.40 5.92
CA ALA A 54 1.45 3.37 5.99
C ALA A 54 2.61 3.84 6.87
N ARG A 55 3.05 5.09 6.70
CA ARG A 55 4.12 5.66 7.52
C ARG A 55 3.73 5.78 8.98
N LEU A 56 2.50 6.20 9.26
CA LEU A 56 2.00 6.29 10.63
C LEU A 56 1.93 4.92 11.30
N LEU A 57 1.74 3.86 10.52
CA LEU A 57 1.73 2.49 11.01
C LEU A 57 3.14 1.91 11.17
N GLY A 58 4.16 2.71 10.93
CA GLY A 58 5.55 2.29 11.09
C GLY A 58 6.13 1.52 9.92
N LEU A 59 5.48 1.54 8.77
CA LEU A 59 5.97 0.85 7.59
C LEU A 59 7.02 1.67 6.86
N GLU A 60 8.09 1.01 6.41
CA GLU A 60 9.11 1.63 5.61
C GLU A 60 8.79 1.44 4.13
N LEU A 61 8.51 2.55 3.45
CA LEU A 61 8.19 2.53 2.03
C LEU A 61 9.45 2.33 1.20
N MET A 62 9.43 1.36 0.30
CA MET A 62 10.56 1.07 -0.58
C MET A 62 10.32 1.57 -1.99
N GLU A 63 9.12 1.38 -2.50
CA GLU A 63 8.80 1.73 -3.88
C GLU A 63 7.31 2.00 -4.01
N VAL A 64 6.99 2.98 -4.83
CA VAL A 64 5.61 3.25 -5.25
C VAL A 64 5.61 3.22 -6.76
N ARG A 65 4.79 2.35 -7.34
CA ARG A 65 4.73 2.19 -8.79
C ARG A 65 3.30 2.29 -9.27
N ARG A 66 3.10 3.10 -10.30
CA ARG A 66 1.82 3.12 -11.01
C ARG A 66 1.80 1.95 -12.00
N ARG A 67 0.71 1.20 -11.98
CA ARG A 67 0.55 0.05 -12.87
C ARG A 67 -0.38 0.40 -14.02
N PRO A 68 -0.12 -0.15 -15.23
CA PRO A 68 -1.02 0.05 -16.37
C PRO A 68 -2.39 -0.56 -16.15
#